data_db355b23cd954cf2b5690176f5c5676c
#
_entry.id   db355b23cd954cf2b5690176f5c5676c
#
_cell.length_a   1.000
_cell.length_b   1.000
_cell.length_c   1.000
_cell.angle_alpha   90.00
_cell.angle_beta   90.00
_cell.angle_gamma   90.00
#
_symmetry.space_group_name_H-M   'P 1'
#
loop_
_entity.id
_entity.type
_entity.pdbx_description
1 polymer ?
#
loop_
_entity_poly.entity_id
_entity_poly.type
_entity_poly.pdbx_seq_one_letter_code
_entity_poly.pdbx_strand_id
1 'polypeptide(L)'
;AILVFLSGLAWLLISNNPVSLKIESGQRQESRPPQFKVFAELFSLAPVKILLLLSIGTFLYNHGLNNWLHEILQTHGMEAERAGYWASLPTLIGILGALIIPRLALPQRRIWILALLFASAGISALLLQSDQDFWILLGLILKGITQGSMMTILLLILMEIPEVGSRYTGSASGMFFAAAEIGGVLGPFSLGVFSSQSGNFQNALNMLSVVCLMLVLMTMVLKYLMKPEFGKK
;
A
#
# COMPACT_ATOMS: atom_id res chain seq x y z
N ALA A 1 -22.94 -10.22 8.52
CA ALA A 1 -24.13 -9.44 8.17
C ALA A 1 -24.64 -8.62 9.35
N ILE A 2 -24.98 -9.23 10.51
CA ILE A 2 -25.60 -8.54 11.68
C ILE A 2 -24.68 -7.43 12.23
N LEU A 3 -23.39 -7.69 12.43
CA LEU A 3 -22.43 -6.68 12.92
C LEU A 3 -22.30 -5.48 11.97
N VAL A 4 -22.30 -5.71 10.65
CA VAL A 4 -22.26 -4.64 9.65
C VAL A 4 -23.54 -3.80 9.69
N PHE A 5 -24.69 -4.44 9.85
CA PHE A 5 -25.97 -3.73 10.00
C PHE A 5 -26.01 -2.88 11.27
N LEU A 6 -25.59 -3.45 12.42
CA LEU A 6 -25.53 -2.73 13.70
C LEU A 6 -24.55 -1.56 13.66
N SER A 7 -23.37 -1.73 13.01
CA SER A 7 -22.41 -0.63 12.84
C SER A 7 -22.96 0.48 11.94
N GLY A 8 -23.71 0.13 10.88
CA GLY A 8 -24.41 1.10 10.04
C GLY A 8 -25.48 1.88 10.78
N LEU A 9 -26.27 1.18 11.61
CA LEU A 9 -27.30 1.81 12.45
C LEU A 9 -26.66 2.75 13.49
N ALA A 10 -25.59 2.30 14.16
CA ALA A 10 -24.84 3.13 15.11
C ALA A 10 -24.27 4.38 14.43
N TRP A 11 -23.70 4.24 13.22
CA TRP A 11 -23.24 5.36 12.41
C TRP A 11 -24.35 6.37 12.12
N LEU A 12 -25.52 5.91 11.67
CA LEU A 12 -26.67 6.79 11.40
C LEU A 12 -27.13 7.56 12.65
N LEU A 13 -27.16 6.91 13.81
CA LEU A 13 -27.54 7.53 15.08
C LEU A 13 -26.52 8.58 15.52
N ILE A 14 -25.23 8.29 15.37
CA ILE A 14 -24.15 9.22 15.75
C ILE A 14 -24.05 10.39 14.78
N SER A 15 -24.15 10.16 13.47
CA SER A 15 -24.05 11.21 12.45
C SER A 15 -25.22 12.20 12.50
N ASN A 16 -26.40 11.75 12.89
CA ASN A 16 -27.59 12.61 13.06
C ASN A 16 -27.68 13.32 14.43
N ASN A 17 -26.68 13.16 15.30
CA ASN A 17 -26.64 13.85 16.57
C ASN A 17 -26.41 15.36 16.34
N PRO A 18 -27.16 16.26 17.05
CA PRO A 18 -27.00 17.71 16.89
C PRO A 18 -25.57 18.23 17.15
N VAL A 19 -24.78 17.52 17.95
CA VAL A 19 -23.34 17.86 18.16
C VAL A 19 -22.54 17.59 16.90
N SER A 20 -22.75 16.45 16.24
CA SER A 20 -22.09 16.07 14.98
C SER A 20 -22.44 17.07 13.87
N LEU A 21 -23.72 17.44 13.75
CA LEU A 21 -24.21 18.40 12.78
C LEU A 21 -23.64 19.80 12.98
N LYS A 22 -23.44 20.24 14.24
CA LYS A 22 -22.77 21.52 14.55
C LYS A 22 -21.30 21.53 14.15
N ILE A 23 -20.57 20.43 14.37
CA ILE A 23 -19.16 20.30 13.95
C ILE A 23 -19.08 20.35 12.42
N GLU A 24 -19.97 19.64 11.74
CA GLU A 24 -20.03 19.59 10.28
C GLU A 24 -20.41 20.94 9.66
N SER A 25 -21.35 21.68 10.26
CA SER A 25 -21.74 23.02 9.80
C SER A 25 -20.62 24.04 9.97
N GLY A 26 -19.83 23.94 11.04
CA GLY A 26 -18.65 24.78 11.25
C GLY A 26 -17.56 24.57 10.18
N GLN A 27 -17.39 23.32 9.71
CA GLN A 27 -16.46 23.00 8.63
C GLN A 27 -16.97 23.36 7.24
N ARG A 28 -18.29 23.46 7.04
CA ARG A 28 -18.91 23.85 5.74
C ARG A 28 -18.80 25.35 5.44
N GLN A 29 -18.52 26.21 6.39
CA GLN A 29 -18.44 27.67 6.18
C GLN A 29 -17.17 28.10 5.42
N GLU A 30 -16.14 27.26 5.30
CA GLU A 30 -15.05 27.55 4.38
C GLU A 30 -15.49 27.25 2.94
N SER A 31 -15.46 28.26 2.06
CA SER A 31 -15.71 28.10 0.63
C SER A 31 -14.72 27.10 0.05
N ARG A 32 -15.15 25.84 -0.15
CA ARG A 32 -14.31 24.83 -0.77
C ARG A 32 -14.22 25.10 -2.27
N PRO A 33 -13.00 25.19 -2.84
CA PRO A 33 -12.87 25.30 -4.29
C PRO A 33 -13.47 24.06 -4.98
N PRO A 34 -13.90 24.18 -6.25
CA PRO A 34 -14.41 23.04 -7.01
C PRO A 34 -13.43 21.86 -6.93
N GLN A 35 -13.92 20.67 -6.65
CA GLN A 35 -13.06 19.48 -6.43
C GLN A 35 -12.15 19.21 -7.61
N PHE A 36 -12.61 19.43 -8.84
CA PHE A 36 -11.81 19.25 -10.03
C PHE A 36 -10.57 20.17 -10.05
N LYS A 37 -10.70 21.41 -9.57
CA LYS A 37 -9.57 22.33 -9.44
C LYS A 37 -8.56 21.84 -8.41
N VAL A 38 -9.05 21.32 -7.26
CA VAL A 38 -8.19 20.71 -6.23
C VAL A 38 -7.43 19.52 -6.78
N PHE A 39 -8.09 18.63 -7.54
CA PHE A 39 -7.42 17.48 -8.15
C PHE A 39 -6.36 17.91 -9.16
N ALA A 40 -6.63 18.91 -9.99
CA ALA A 40 -5.67 19.45 -10.96
C ALA A 40 -4.44 20.06 -10.25
N GLU A 41 -4.68 20.84 -9.17
CA GLU A 41 -3.62 21.43 -8.35
C GLU A 41 -2.75 20.34 -7.69
N LEU A 42 -3.36 19.35 -7.03
CA LEU A 42 -2.64 18.26 -6.39
C LEU A 42 -1.86 17.42 -7.41
N PHE A 43 -2.48 17.12 -8.56
CA PHE A 43 -1.82 16.37 -9.63
C PHE A 43 -0.68 17.16 -10.30
N SER A 44 -0.63 18.49 -10.19
CA SER A 44 0.49 19.29 -10.69
C SER A 44 1.78 19.09 -9.88
N LEU A 45 1.66 18.72 -8.60
CA LEU A 45 2.77 18.55 -7.67
C LEU A 45 3.59 17.29 -8.00
N ALA A 46 4.90 17.46 -8.23
CA ALA A 46 5.79 16.35 -8.55
C ALA A 46 5.85 15.26 -7.45
N PRO A 47 5.93 15.60 -6.13
CA PRO A 47 5.87 14.59 -5.08
C PRO A 47 4.57 13.78 -5.08
N VAL A 48 3.42 14.41 -5.33
CA VAL A 48 2.12 13.72 -5.40
C VAL A 48 2.11 12.73 -6.55
N LYS A 49 2.56 13.12 -7.76
CA LYS A 49 2.65 12.19 -8.91
C LYS A 49 3.46 10.95 -8.59
N ILE A 50 4.61 11.12 -7.93
CA ILE A 50 5.47 9.98 -7.56
C ILE A 50 4.75 9.10 -6.53
N LEU A 51 4.07 9.69 -5.54
CA LEU A 51 3.31 8.92 -4.55
C LEU A 51 2.14 8.14 -5.19
N LEU A 52 1.47 8.71 -6.20
CA LEU A 52 0.45 7.99 -6.97
C LEU A 52 1.06 6.80 -7.73
N LEU A 53 2.22 6.97 -8.37
CA LEU A 53 2.91 5.87 -9.04
C LEU A 53 3.40 4.81 -8.05
N LEU A 54 3.92 5.21 -6.89
CA LEU A 54 4.31 4.30 -5.81
C LEU A 54 3.09 3.52 -5.29
N SER A 55 1.91 4.14 -5.21
CA SER A 55 0.68 3.45 -4.79
C SER A 55 0.26 2.38 -5.79
N ILE A 56 0.33 2.66 -7.10
CA ILE A 56 0.06 1.68 -8.15
C ILE A 56 0.96 0.45 -7.99
N GLY A 57 2.27 0.66 -7.88
CA GLY A 57 3.22 -0.44 -7.72
C GLY A 57 3.04 -1.22 -6.42
N THR A 58 2.70 -0.53 -5.32
CA THR A 58 2.41 -1.15 -4.03
C THR A 58 1.20 -2.08 -4.11
N PHE A 59 0.12 -1.64 -4.74
CA PHE A 59 -1.08 -2.45 -4.90
C PHE A 59 -0.88 -3.58 -5.91
N LEU A 60 -0.14 -3.33 -6.98
CA LEU A 60 0.25 -4.37 -7.94
C LEU A 60 0.97 -5.53 -7.23
N TYR A 61 1.97 -5.22 -6.39
CA TYR A 61 2.69 -6.22 -5.61
C TYR A 61 1.77 -6.92 -4.60
N ASN A 62 1.04 -6.16 -3.78
CA ASN A 62 0.23 -6.74 -2.70
C ASN A 62 -0.93 -7.58 -3.23
N HIS A 63 -1.73 -7.04 -4.16
CA HIS A 63 -2.87 -7.75 -4.72
C HIS A 63 -2.44 -8.90 -5.62
N GLY A 64 -1.35 -8.71 -6.40
CA GLY A 64 -0.76 -9.80 -7.18
C GLY A 64 -0.43 -11.00 -6.32
N LEU A 65 0.40 -10.81 -5.29
CA LEU A 65 0.77 -11.91 -4.40
C LEU A 65 -0.40 -12.45 -3.57
N ASN A 66 -1.29 -11.58 -3.05
CA ASN A 66 -2.39 -12.05 -2.22
C ASN A 66 -3.34 -12.98 -2.98
N ASN A 67 -3.57 -12.72 -4.27
CA ASN A 67 -4.48 -13.53 -5.08
C ASN A 67 -3.85 -14.86 -5.52
N TRP A 68 -2.54 -14.91 -5.73
CA TRP A 68 -1.86 -16.09 -6.29
C TRP A 68 -0.97 -16.82 -5.29
N LEU A 69 -0.86 -16.35 -4.05
CA LEU A 69 0.07 -16.91 -3.08
C LEU A 69 -0.20 -18.38 -2.78
N HIS A 70 -1.45 -18.76 -2.69
CA HIS A 70 -1.85 -20.14 -2.45
C HIS A 70 -1.39 -21.07 -3.59
N GLU A 71 -1.63 -20.68 -4.83
CA GLU A 71 -1.20 -21.41 -6.02
C GLU A 71 0.33 -21.45 -6.14
N ILE A 72 1.01 -20.33 -5.87
CA ILE A 72 2.47 -20.29 -5.84
C ILE A 72 3.02 -21.33 -4.88
N LEU A 73 2.48 -21.44 -3.66
CA LEU A 73 2.91 -22.42 -2.68
C LEU A 73 2.63 -23.87 -3.12
N GLN A 74 1.52 -24.11 -3.82
CA GLN A 74 1.22 -25.42 -4.38
C GLN A 74 2.17 -25.83 -5.51
N THR A 75 2.67 -24.89 -6.32
CA THR A 75 3.68 -25.22 -7.35
C THR A 75 5.00 -25.70 -6.77
N HIS A 76 5.28 -25.43 -5.49
CA HIS A 76 6.42 -25.99 -4.73
C HIS A 76 6.10 -27.34 -4.06
N GLY A 77 5.02 -28.01 -4.46
CA GLY A 77 4.64 -29.34 -3.95
C GLY A 77 3.94 -29.33 -2.60
N MET A 78 3.49 -28.17 -2.10
CA MET A 78 2.70 -28.11 -0.87
C MET A 78 1.28 -28.62 -1.12
N GLU A 79 0.76 -29.44 -0.21
CA GLU A 79 -0.66 -29.81 -0.21
C GLU A 79 -1.53 -28.57 0.00
N ALA A 80 -2.74 -28.58 -0.57
CA ALA A 80 -3.66 -27.42 -0.55
C ALA A 80 -3.93 -26.89 0.86
N GLU A 81 -4.11 -27.79 1.83
CA GLU A 81 -4.36 -27.39 3.22
C GLU A 81 -3.13 -26.67 3.82
N ARG A 82 -1.94 -27.23 3.66
CA ARG A 82 -0.69 -26.63 4.13
C ARG A 82 -0.41 -25.29 3.44
N ALA A 83 -0.63 -25.20 2.12
CA ALA A 83 -0.48 -23.98 1.35
C ALA A 83 -1.44 -22.89 1.87
N GLY A 84 -2.68 -23.23 2.24
CA GLY A 84 -3.64 -22.32 2.85
C GLY A 84 -3.16 -21.75 4.19
N TYR A 85 -2.64 -22.59 5.09
CA TYR A 85 -2.08 -22.14 6.37
C TYR A 85 -0.88 -21.20 6.14
N TRP A 86 0.04 -21.57 5.27
CA TRP A 86 1.22 -20.75 4.96
C TRP A 86 0.84 -19.41 4.29
N ALA A 87 -0.13 -19.42 3.39
CA ALA A 87 -0.63 -18.20 2.75
C ALA A 87 -1.30 -17.22 3.74
N SER A 88 -1.75 -17.69 4.90
CA SER A 88 -2.31 -16.82 5.96
C SER A 88 -1.24 -16.12 6.80
N LEU A 89 -0.01 -16.64 6.88
CA LEU A 89 1.07 -16.09 7.70
C LEU A 89 1.38 -14.60 7.41
N PRO A 90 1.49 -14.16 6.15
CA PRO A 90 1.72 -12.74 5.86
C PRO A 90 0.65 -11.83 6.44
N THR A 91 -0.60 -12.26 6.49
CA THR A 91 -1.69 -11.46 7.06
C THR A 91 -1.51 -11.27 8.57
N LEU A 92 -1.18 -12.35 9.30
CA LEU A 92 -0.94 -12.29 10.74
C LEU A 92 0.28 -11.41 11.08
N ILE A 93 1.37 -11.58 10.34
CA ILE A 93 2.59 -10.77 10.49
C ILE A 93 2.32 -9.32 10.09
N GLY A 94 1.51 -9.10 9.06
CA GLY A 94 1.12 -7.78 8.58
C GLY A 94 0.38 -6.95 9.62
N ILE A 95 -0.42 -7.57 10.48
CA ILE A 95 -1.07 -6.87 11.61
C ILE A 95 -0.01 -6.28 12.55
N LEU A 96 1.01 -7.07 12.91
CA LEU A 96 2.12 -6.58 13.74
C LEU A 96 2.93 -5.50 13.01
N GLY A 97 3.21 -5.70 11.73
CA GLY A 97 3.89 -4.71 10.89
C GLY A 97 3.15 -3.38 10.85
N ALA A 98 1.83 -3.40 10.64
CA ALA A 98 0.99 -2.21 10.61
C ALA A 98 0.96 -1.45 11.95
N LEU A 99 1.11 -2.14 13.07
CA LEU A 99 1.14 -1.51 14.40
C LEU A 99 2.50 -0.95 14.77
N ILE A 100 3.58 -1.62 14.41
CA ILE A 100 4.94 -1.32 14.87
C ILE A 100 5.66 -0.35 13.92
N ILE A 101 5.68 -0.65 12.63
CA ILE A 101 6.51 0.08 11.66
C ILE A 101 6.15 1.56 11.55
N PRO A 102 4.86 1.99 11.50
CA PRO A 102 4.52 3.40 11.45
C PRO A 102 4.97 4.19 12.68
N ARG A 103 5.01 3.54 13.87
CA ARG A 103 5.50 4.17 15.09
C ARG A 103 7.01 4.42 15.08
N LEU A 104 7.77 3.56 14.39
CA LEU A 104 9.21 3.72 14.18
C LEU A 104 9.54 4.69 13.05
N ALA A 105 8.58 4.95 12.18
CA ALA A 105 8.72 5.79 11.01
C ALA A 105 8.59 7.28 11.35
N LEU A 106 9.57 7.81 12.09
CA LEU A 106 9.70 9.25 12.31
C LEU A 106 9.82 10.01 10.98
N PRO A 107 9.37 11.27 10.87
CA PRO A 107 9.37 12.03 9.61
C PRO A 107 10.72 11.98 8.86
N GLN A 108 11.84 12.12 9.56
CA GLN A 108 13.19 12.11 8.96
C GLN A 108 13.60 10.73 8.41
N ARG A 109 12.98 9.64 8.88
CA ARG A 109 13.34 8.26 8.51
C ARG A 109 12.31 7.58 7.60
N ARG A 110 11.12 8.18 7.39
CA ARG A 110 10.01 7.57 6.63
C ARG A 110 10.40 7.11 5.24
N ILE A 111 11.09 7.95 4.50
CA ILE A 111 11.52 7.63 3.13
C ILE A 111 12.50 6.47 3.11
N TRP A 112 13.41 6.39 4.07
CA TRP A 112 14.35 5.26 4.20
C TRP A 112 13.62 3.98 4.59
N ILE A 113 12.68 4.05 5.53
CA ILE A 113 11.85 2.91 5.94
C ILE A 113 11.02 2.42 4.74
N LEU A 114 10.42 3.33 3.96
CA LEU A 114 9.69 2.97 2.75
C LEU A 114 10.59 2.26 1.73
N ALA A 115 11.80 2.77 1.49
CA ALA A 115 12.76 2.13 0.59
C ALA A 115 13.16 0.72 1.08
N LEU A 116 13.38 0.56 2.38
CA LEU A 116 13.68 -0.75 2.98
C LEU A 116 12.48 -1.71 2.84
N LEU A 117 11.25 -1.23 3.00
CA LEU A 117 10.05 -2.03 2.80
C LEU A 117 9.95 -2.49 1.34
N PHE A 118 10.18 -1.63 0.35
CA PHE A 118 10.18 -2.03 -1.06
C PHE A 118 11.31 -3.00 -1.38
N ALA A 119 12.50 -2.79 -0.84
CA ALA A 119 13.61 -3.74 -1.00
C ALA A 119 13.26 -5.10 -0.38
N SER A 120 12.68 -5.11 0.83
CA SER A 120 12.21 -6.35 1.49
C SER A 120 11.12 -7.05 0.67
N ALA A 121 10.21 -6.30 0.02
CA ALA A 121 9.19 -6.87 -0.85
C ALA A 121 9.81 -7.55 -2.09
N GLY A 122 10.79 -6.91 -2.71
CA GLY A 122 11.53 -7.52 -3.83
C GLY A 122 12.28 -8.78 -3.42
N ILE A 123 12.95 -8.76 -2.27
CA ILE A 123 13.62 -9.94 -1.70
C ILE A 123 12.58 -11.03 -1.38
N SER A 124 11.43 -10.69 -0.81
CA SER A 124 10.34 -11.63 -0.56
C SER A 124 9.92 -12.36 -1.86
N ALA A 125 9.71 -11.62 -2.95
CA ALA A 125 9.33 -12.22 -4.23
C ALA A 125 10.41 -13.15 -4.80
N LEU A 126 11.70 -12.86 -4.57
CA LEU A 126 12.80 -13.76 -4.96
C LEU A 126 12.84 -15.01 -4.08
N LEU A 127 12.65 -14.88 -2.76
CA LEU A 127 12.67 -16.00 -1.83
C LEU A 127 11.51 -16.97 -2.04
N LEU A 128 10.35 -16.46 -2.48
CA LEU A 128 9.19 -17.29 -2.83
C LEU A 128 9.39 -18.15 -4.08
N GLN A 129 10.52 -18.02 -4.78
CA GLN A 129 10.89 -18.90 -5.91
C GLN A 129 11.69 -20.14 -5.46
N SER A 130 12.05 -20.24 -4.19
CA SER A 130 12.85 -21.35 -3.66
C SER A 130 12.00 -22.60 -3.43
N ASP A 131 12.61 -23.78 -3.62
CA ASP A 131 11.99 -25.06 -3.27
C ASP A 131 12.21 -25.45 -1.80
N GLN A 132 12.94 -24.64 -1.03
CA GLN A 132 13.24 -24.92 0.38
C GLN A 132 12.27 -24.16 1.29
N ASP A 133 11.60 -24.88 2.18
CA ASP A 133 10.64 -24.36 3.15
C ASP A 133 11.18 -23.17 3.95
N PHE A 134 12.45 -23.19 4.33
CA PHE A 134 13.09 -22.10 5.09
C PHE A 134 13.05 -20.75 4.35
N TRP A 135 13.42 -20.76 3.06
CA TRP A 135 13.43 -19.52 2.26
C TRP A 135 12.03 -19.03 1.94
N ILE A 136 11.10 -19.96 1.66
CA ILE A 136 9.69 -19.64 1.48
C ILE A 136 9.14 -18.97 2.75
N LEU A 137 9.38 -19.55 3.94
CA LEU A 137 8.93 -18.99 5.21
C LEU A 137 9.49 -17.57 5.44
N LEU A 138 10.79 -17.37 5.18
CA LEU A 138 11.42 -16.05 5.28
C LEU A 138 10.79 -15.06 4.31
N GLY A 139 10.50 -15.49 3.08
CA GLY A 139 9.78 -14.69 2.08
C GLY A 139 8.38 -14.28 2.56
N LEU A 140 7.62 -15.19 3.18
CA LEU A 140 6.29 -14.92 3.74
C LEU A 140 6.36 -13.93 4.92
N ILE A 141 7.37 -14.05 5.78
CA ILE A 141 7.60 -13.09 6.89
C ILE A 141 7.87 -11.69 6.33
N LEU A 142 8.79 -11.56 5.38
CA LEU A 142 9.10 -10.28 4.75
C LEU A 142 7.87 -9.69 4.05
N LYS A 143 7.11 -10.53 3.31
CA LYS A 143 5.85 -10.11 2.69
C LYS A 143 4.86 -9.55 3.73
N GLY A 144 4.70 -10.23 4.86
CA GLY A 144 3.79 -9.79 5.93
C GLY A 144 4.16 -8.41 6.45
N ILE A 145 5.43 -8.21 6.81
CA ILE A 145 5.94 -6.92 7.30
C ILE A 145 5.66 -5.80 6.29
N THR A 146 5.93 -6.05 5.01
CA THR A 146 5.77 -5.05 3.96
C THR A 146 4.30 -4.76 3.67
N GLN A 147 3.46 -5.78 3.56
CA GLN A 147 2.02 -5.66 3.27
C GLN A 147 1.29 -4.77 4.28
N GLY A 148 1.55 -4.94 5.58
CA GLY A 148 0.89 -4.17 6.63
C GLY A 148 1.36 -2.71 6.73
N SER A 149 2.56 -2.39 6.24
CA SER A 149 3.24 -1.14 6.56
C SER A 149 3.35 -0.14 5.41
N MET A 150 3.53 -0.61 4.16
CA MET A 150 3.80 0.25 3.00
C MET A 150 2.74 1.32 2.79
N MET A 151 1.47 0.93 2.82
CA MET A 151 0.33 1.81 2.58
C MET A 151 0.28 2.94 3.59
N THR A 152 0.44 2.61 4.87
CA THR A 152 0.41 3.59 5.95
C THR A 152 1.55 4.60 5.82
N ILE A 153 2.76 4.14 5.48
CA ILE A 153 3.91 5.03 5.30
C ILE A 153 3.72 5.95 4.09
N LEU A 154 3.20 5.44 2.97
CA LEU A 154 2.89 6.25 1.78
C LEU A 154 1.87 7.34 2.08
N LEU A 155 0.79 7.01 2.81
CA LEU A 155 -0.22 7.99 3.21
C LEU A 155 0.35 9.03 4.19
N LEU A 156 1.18 8.62 5.14
CA LEU A 156 1.85 9.55 6.05
C LEU A 156 2.73 10.54 5.28
N ILE A 157 3.49 10.09 4.29
CA ILE A 157 4.31 10.97 3.45
C ILE A 157 3.43 11.92 2.63
N LEU A 158 2.31 11.41 2.07
CA LEU A 158 1.36 12.24 1.31
C LEU A 158 0.79 13.38 2.15
N MET A 159 0.43 13.10 3.40
CA MET A 159 -0.14 14.09 4.32
C MET A 159 0.90 15.11 4.81
N GLU A 160 2.19 14.81 4.72
CA GLU A 160 3.28 15.73 5.09
C GLU A 160 3.64 16.73 4.00
N ILE A 161 3.10 16.58 2.79
CA ILE A 161 3.28 17.57 1.72
C ILE A 161 2.52 18.84 2.13
N PRO A 162 3.19 20.01 2.25
CA PRO A 162 2.57 21.25 2.77
C PRO A 162 1.33 21.68 1.98
N GLU A 163 1.36 21.53 0.66
CA GLU A 163 0.26 21.87 -0.23
C GLU A 163 -0.96 20.94 -0.07
N VAL A 164 -0.76 19.72 0.42
CA VAL A 164 -1.85 18.81 0.77
C VAL A 164 -2.45 19.20 2.11
N GLY A 165 -1.63 19.29 3.14
CA GLY A 165 -2.01 19.70 4.48
C GLY A 165 -3.29 19.04 4.99
N SER A 166 -3.86 19.55 6.05
CA SER A 166 -5.14 19.05 6.61
C SER A 166 -6.34 19.36 5.69
N ARG A 167 -6.25 20.42 4.87
CA ARG A 167 -7.36 20.88 4.02
C ARG A 167 -7.66 19.94 2.87
N TYR A 168 -6.64 19.38 2.23
CA TYR A 168 -6.81 18.56 1.03
C TYR A 168 -6.50 17.07 1.25
N THR A 169 -6.27 16.66 2.49
CA THR A 169 -5.98 15.25 2.84
C THR A 169 -7.01 14.28 2.27
N GLY A 170 -8.31 14.58 2.37
CA GLY A 170 -9.37 13.72 1.83
C GLY A 170 -9.29 13.57 0.31
N SER A 171 -9.11 14.69 -0.42
CA SER A 171 -8.98 14.66 -1.88
C SER A 171 -7.70 13.96 -2.34
N ALA A 172 -6.58 14.23 -1.67
CA ALA A 172 -5.30 13.60 -1.97
C ALA A 172 -5.32 12.09 -1.70
N SER A 173 -5.91 11.66 -0.57
CA SER A 173 -6.09 10.24 -0.26
C SER A 173 -7.04 9.55 -1.25
N GLY A 174 -8.12 10.22 -1.66
CA GLY A 174 -9.03 9.70 -2.69
C GLY A 174 -8.31 9.47 -4.02
N MET A 175 -7.49 10.41 -4.48
CA MET A 175 -6.65 10.25 -5.68
C MET A 175 -5.63 9.12 -5.51
N PHE A 176 -5.02 9.02 -4.34
CA PHE A 176 -4.05 7.99 -4.02
C PHE A 176 -4.67 6.59 -4.13
N PHE A 177 -5.84 6.37 -3.53
CA PHE A 177 -6.53 5.08 -3.61
C PHE A 177 -7.04 4.79 -5.01
N ALA A 178 -7.60 5.77 -5.72
CA ALA A 178 -8.03 5.61 -7.10
C ALA A 178 -6.87 5.17 -8.02
N ALA A 179 -5.68 5.76 -7.85
CA ALA A 179 -4.49 5.33 -8.56
C ALA A 179 -4.04 3.93 -8.12
N ALA A 180 -4.03 3.65 -6.81
CA ALA A 180 -3.63 2.36 -6.25
C ALA A 180 -4.45 1.19 -6.82
N GLU A 181 -5.77 1.37 -7.01
CA GLU A 181 -6.66 0.33 -7.56
C GLU A 181 -6.30 -0.07 -9.00
N ILE A 182 -5.66 0.81 -9.78
CA ILE A 182 -5.10 0.42 -11.07
C ILE A 182 -4.08 -0.70 -10.89
N GLY A 183 -3.19 -0.56 -9.89
CA GLY A 183 -2.24 -1.61 -9.52
C GLY A 183 -2.94 -2.85 -8.96
N GLY A 184 -4.02 -2.64 -8.18
CA GLY A 184 -4.84 -3.71 -7.62
C GLY A 184 -5.43 -4.65 -8.66
N VAL A 185 -5.81 -4.11 -9.82
CA VAL A 185 -6.29 -4.89 -10.98
C VAL A 185 -5.12 -5.46 -11.77
N LEU A 186 -4.10 -4.65 -12.06
CA LEU A 186 -2.96 -5.07 -12.89
C LEU A 186 -2.14 -6.18 -12.22
N GLY A 187 -2.05 -6.20 -10.89
CA GLY A 187 -1.26 -7.19 -10.15
C GLY A 187 -1.71 -8.63 -10.42
N PRO A 188 -2.93 -9.03 -10.00
CA PRO A 188 -3.43 -10.38 -10.25
C PRO A 188 -3.47 -10.72 -11.74
N PHE A 189 -3.87 -9.78 -12.60
CA PHE A 189 -3.90 -9.96 -14.05
C PHE A 189 -2.52 -10.30 -14.63
N SER A 190 -1.50 -9.51 -14.28
CA SER A 190 -0.14 -9.73 -14.76
C SER A 190 0.43 -11.07 -14.31
N LEU A 191 0.25 -11.43 -13.02
CA LEU A 191 0.72 -12.71 -12.50
C LEU A 191 0.06 -13.88 -13.24
N GLY A 192 -1.26 -13.79 -13.49
CA GLY A 192 -1.99 -14.80 -14.24
C GLY A 192 -1.48 -14.96 -15.67
N VAL A 193 -1.24 -13.84 -16.38
CA VAL A 193 -0.70 -13.86 -17.74
C VAL A 193 0.70 -14.50 -17.78
N PHE A 194 1.61 -14.06 -16.91
CA PHE A 194 2.98 -14.61 -16.87
C PHE A 194 2.99 -16.07 -16.48
N SER A 195 2.16 -16.49 -15.52
CA SER A 195 2.04 -17.89 -15.11
C SER A 195 1.49 -18.76 -16.22
N SER A 196 0.45 -18.32 -16.94
CA SER A 196 -0.14 -19.10 -18.04
C SER A 196 0.80 -19.30 -19.22
N GLN A 197 1.70 -18.34 -19.48
CA GLN A 197 2.67 -18.41 -20.57
C GLN A 197 3.87 -19.30 -20.24
N SER A 198 4.32 -19.30 -19.00
CA SER A 198 5.53 -20.02 -18.57
C SER A 198 5.25 -21.37 -17.90
N GLY A 199 4.00 -21.65 -17.56
CA GLY A 199 3.61 -22.86 -16.81
C GLY A 199 4.04 -22.85 -15.32
N ASN A 200 4.64 -21.74 -14.86
CA ASN A 200 5.06 -21.53 -13.47
C ASN A 200 5.01 -20.05 -13.08
N PHE A 201 5.21 -19.73 -11.81
CA PHE A 201 5.18 -18.35 -11.31
C PHE A 201 6.54 -17.65 -11.31
N GLN A 202 7.62 -18.27 -11.76
CA GLN A 202 8.97 -17.71 -11.67
C GLN A 202 9.09 -16.36 -12.40
N ASN A 203 8.59 -16.27 -13.64
CA ASN A 203 8.61 -15.02 -14.41
C ASN A 203 7.74 -13.94 -13.76
N ALA A 204 6.59 -14.33 -13.19
CA ALA A 204 5.71 -13.41 -12.47
C ALA A 204 6.38 -12.84 -11.21
N LEU A 205 7.06 -13.68 -10.43
CA LEU A 205 7.79 -13.27 -9.23
C LEU A 205 9.03 -12.42 -9.56
N ASN A 206 9.72 -12.73 -10.66
CA ASN A 206 10.80 -11.87 -11.18
C ASN A 206 10.28 -10.50 -11.59
N MET A 207 9.15 -10.43 -12.28
CA MET A 207 8.49 -9.16 -12.62
C MET A 207 8.18 -8.34 -11.37
N LEU A 208 7.63 -8.95 -10.32
CA LEU A 208 7.36 -8.27 -9.05
C LEU A 208 8.64 -7.74 -8.40
N SER A 209 9.74 -8.50 -8.45
CA SER A 209 11.04 -8.07 -7.92
C SER A 209 11.57 -6.85 -8.67
N VAL A 210 11.44 -6.82 -9.99
CA VAL A 210 11.81 -5.67 -10.82
C VAL A 210 10.92 -4.46 -10.49
N VAL A 211 9.61 -4.64 -10.35
CA VAL A 211 8.70 -3.58 -9.92
C VAL A 211 9.14 -3.01 -8.56
N CYS A 212 9.44 -3.87 -7.58
CA CYS A 212 9.92 -3.42 -6.26
C CYS A 212 11.24 -2.64 -6.36
N LEU A 213 12.18 -3.05 -7.22
CA LEU A 213 13.39 -2.30 -7.46
C LEU A 213 13.09 -0.90 -8.04
N MET A 214 12.18 -0.81 -9.00
CA MET A 214 11.73 0.48 -9.53
C MET A 214 11.11 1.36 -8.43
N LEU A 215 10.30 0.77 -7.52
CA LEU A 215 9.71 1.50 -6.39
C LEU A 215 10.78 2.03 -5.43
N VAL A 216 11.86 1.27 -5.18
CA VAL A 216 13.02 1.76 -4.41
C VAL A 216 13.64 2.98 -5.09
N LEU A 217 13.91 2.90 -6.41
CA LEU A 217 14.48 4.02 -7.17
C LEU A 217 13.57 5.25 -7.15
N MET A 218 12.27 5.06 -7.37
CA MET A 218 11.28 6.15 -7.31
C MET A 218 11.22 6.78 -5.91
N THR A 219 11.38 5.98 -4.85
CA THR A 219 11.44 6.49 -3.46
C THR A 219 12.69 7.37 -3.25
N MET A 220 13.81 7.06 -3.90
CA MET A 220 14.98 7.94 -3.87
C MET A 220 14.77 9.27 -4.62
N VAL A 221 14.05 9.23 -5.75
CA VAL A 221 13.62 10.45 -6.47
C VAL A 221 12.69 11.29 -5.60
N LEU A 222 11.72 10.66 -4.94
CA LEU A 222 10.82 11.33 -3.98
C LEU A 222 11.61 12.05 -2.88
N LYS A 223 12.60 11.36 -2.31
CA LYS A 223 13.51 11.96 -1.31
C LYS A 223 14.20 13.22 -1.81
N TYR A 224 14.66 13.20 -3.05
CA TYR A 224 15.33 14.36 -3.65
C TYR A 224 14.38 15.55 -3.80
N LEU A 225 13.14 15.30 -4.23
CA LEU A 225 12.12 16.34 -4.41
C LEU A 225 11.65 16.94 -3.07
N MET A 226 11.59 16.15 -2.00
CA MET A 226 11.16 16.58 -0.67
C MET A 226 12.30 17.18 0.18
N LYS A 227 13.54 17.18 -0.30
CA LYS A 227 14.72 17.64 0.45
C LYS A 227 14.66 19.10 0.93
N PRO A 228 14.04 20.07 0.24
CA PRO A 228 13.94 21.44 0.71
C PRO A 228 13.11 21.63 1.98
N GLU A 229 12.22 20.70 2.28
CA GLU A 229 11.21 20.84 3.35
C GLU A 229 11.65 20.22 4.67
N PHE A 230 12.44 19.16 4.65
CA PHE A 230 12.95 18.51 5.85
C PHE A 230 14.15 19.23 6.51
N GLY A 231 14.72 20.22 5.84
CA GLY A 231 15.87 21.01 6.33
C GLY A 231 15.53 22.32 7.04
N LYS A 232 14.23 22.66 7.18
CA LYS A 232 13.78 23.93 7.76
C LYS A 232 13.06 23.79 9.12
N LYS A 233 13.38 22.79 9.89
CA LYS A 233 12.92 22.70 11.29
C LYS A 233 14.10 22.59 12.23
#